data_b38946d0148d8dae690dff2e3578008c
#
_entry.id   b38946d0148d8dae690dff2e3578008c
#
_cell.length_a   1.000
_cell.length_b   1.000
_cell.length_c   1.000
_cell.angle_alpha   90.00
_cell.angle_beta   90.00
_cell.angle_gamma   90.00
#
_symmetry.space_group_name_H-M   'P 1'
#
loop_
_entity.id
_entity.type
_entity.pdbx_description
1 polymer ?
#
loop_
_entity_poly.entity_id
_entity_poly.type
_entity_poly.pdbx_seq_one_letter_code
_entity_poly.pdbx_strand_id
1 'polypeptide(L)'
;MTNAQKFTSIEHYIAAQPEEKQLVLSQLRQAVVDNLPAGFSECINYNMIGYVVPHQLFPAGYHCNPELPLPFMNLAAQKSHYGFYHMGIYAMPELESWFRARYAEVVPTKLDMGKSCIRFKNPKHIPYNLIGELVSKVSVDDWISVYQSLKK
;
A
#
# COMPACT_ATOMS: atom_id res chain seq x y z
N MET A 1 -18.33 -0.42 -17.94
CA MET A 1 -18.44 -1.44 -16.91
C MET A 1 -18.19 -0.88 -15.53
N THR A 2 -19.06 -1.17 -14.66
CA THR A 2 -18.91 -0.68 -13.31
C THR A 2 -17.92 -1.55 -12.56
N ASN A 3 -17.00 -0.92 -11.88
CA ASN A 3 -16.18 -1.58 -10.88
C ASN A 3 -16.94 -1.60 -9.58
N ALA A 4 -18.04 -2.36 -9.56
CA ALA A 4 -18.84 -2.47 -8.36
C ALA A 4 -17.92 -2.92 -7.23
N GLN A 5 -17.95 -2.20 -6.13
CA GLN A 5 -17.17 -2.51 -4.97
C GLN A 5 -17.67 -3.83 -4.38
N LYS A 6 -16.80 -4.83 -4.39
CA LYS A 6 -17.12 -6.18 -3.93
C LYS A 6 -17.17 -6.26 -2.41
N PHE A 7 -16.34 -5.45 -1.73
CA PHE A 7 -16.23 -5.47 -0.27
C PHE A 7 -16.70 -4.14 0.29
N THR A 8 -17.37 -4.18 1.44
CA THR A 8 -17.96 -2.98 2.06
C THR A 8 -17.08 -2.37 3.14
N SER A 9 -16.10 -3.13 3.65
CA SER A 9 -15.20 -2.66 4.70
C SER A 9 -13.92 -3.46 4.68
N ILE A 10 -12.91 -2.97 5.40
CA ILE A 10 -11.65 -3.67 5.56
C ILE A 10 -11.89 -5.02 6.24
N GLU A 11 -12.72 -5.03 7.29
CA GLU A 11 -13.06 -6.25 8.01
C GLU A 11 -13.73 -7.27 7.09
N HIS A 12 -14.62 -6.80 6.22
CA HIS A 12 -15.29 -7.67 5.25
C HIS A 12 -14.26 -8.29 4.29
N TYR A 13 -13.32 -7.47 3.80
CA TYR A 13 -12.28 -7.95 2.90
C TYR A 13 -11.44 -9.05 3.55
N ILE A 14 -10.99 -8.82 4.78
CA ILE A 14 -10.17 -9.80 5.51
C ILE A 14 -10.97 -11.08 5.79
N ALA A 15 -12.21 -10.93 6.25
CA ALA A 15 -13.06 -12.08 6.58
C ALA A 15 -13.38 -12.96 5.37
N ALA A 16 -13.35 -12.38 4.17
CA ALA A 16 -13.58 -13.10 2.92
C ALA A 16 -12.40 -13.94 2.46
N GLN A 17 -11.23 -13.77 3.09
CA GLN A 17 -10.02 -14.50 2.70
C GLN A 17 -9.96 -15.86 3.41
N PRO A 18 -9.21 -16.84 2.85
CA PRO A 18 -8.94 -18.09 3.57
C PRO A 18 -8.36 -17.82 4.95
N GLU A 19 -8.69 -18.67 5.90
CA GLU A 19 -8.32 -18.46 7.31
C GLU A 19 -6.82 -18.20 7.50
N GLU A 20 -5.98 -18.96 6.82
CA GLU A 20 -4.52 -18.80 6.96
C GLU A 20 -4.02 -17.45 6.46
N LYS A 21 -4.76 -16.78 5.60
CA LYS A 21 -4.40 -15.46 5.08
C LYS A 21 -4.91 -14.32 5.94
N GLN A 22 -5.93 -14.56 6.74
CA GLN A 22 -6.54 -13.51 7.56
C GLN A 22 -5.55 -12.94 8.58
N LEU A 23 -4.80 -13.81 9.26
CA LEU A 23 -3.82 -13.37 10.26
C LEU A 23 -2.71 -12.56 9.62
N VAL A 24 -2.17 -13.03 8.49
CA VAL A 24 -1.09 -12.32 7.79
C VAL A 24 -1.56 -10.96 7.32
N LEU A 25 -2.75 -10.88 6.71
CA LEU A 25 -3.32 -9.59 6.30
C LEU A 25 -3.51 -8.64 7.47
N SER A 26 -3.99 -9.17 8.59
CA SER A 26 -4.18 -8.35 9.80
C SER A 26 -2.86 -7.80 10.31
N GLN A 27 -1.80 -8.59 10.27
CA GLN A 27 -0.47 -8.16 10.68
C GLN A 27 0.11 -7.12 9.71
N LEU A 28 -0.08 -7.30 8.41
CA LEU A 28 0.34 -6.31 7.40
C LEU A 28 -0.42 -5.00 7.60
N ARG A 29 -1.73 -5.09 7.77
CA ARG A 29 -2.56 -3.92 8.03
C ARG A 29 -2.07 -3.18 9.28
N GLN A 30 -1.80 -3.92 10.35
CA GLN A 30 -1.36 -3.31 11.60
C GLN A 30 -0.03 -2.57 11.42
N ALA A 31 0.92 -3.15 10.68
CA ALA A 31 2.19 -2.50 10.40
C ALA A 31 1.98 -1.18 9.64
N VAL A 32 1.05 -1.15 8.70
CA VAL A 32 0.74 0.08 7.95
C VAL A 32 0.06 1.10 8.84
N VAL A 33 -1.02 0.69 9.54
CA VAL A 33 -1.84 1.61 10.34
C VAL A 33 -1.03 2.23 11.47
N ASP A 34 -0.17 1.45 12.12
CA ASP A 34 0.65 1.95 13.23
C ASP A 34 1.66 3.02 12.79
N ASN A 35 1.98 3.06 11.51
CA ASN A 35 3.01 3.96 10.99
C ASN A 35 2.48 4.95 9.95
N LEU A 36 1.19 4.92 9.69
CA LEU A 36 0.57 5.74 8.66
C LEU A 36 0.60 7.22 9.05
N PRO A 37 1.23 8.09 8.23
CA PRO A 37 1.22 9.52 8.54
C PRO A 37 -0.20 10.10 8.55
N ALA A 38 -0.36 11.16 9.34
CA ALA A 38 -1.66 11.83 9.47
C ALA A 38 -2.17 12.31 8.12
N GLY A 39 -3.47 12.18 7.91
CA GLY A 39 -4.13 12.66 6.70
C GLY A 39 -4.49 11.58 5.70
N PHE A 40 -3.76 10.46 5.68
CA PHE A 40 -4.15 9.32 4.85
C PHE A 40 -5.37 8.63 5.47
N SER A 41 -6.25 8.13 4.62
CA SER A 41 -7.43 7.36 5.05
C SER A 41 -7.35 5.93 4.56
N GLU A 42 -7.75 5.01 5.40
CA GLU A 42 -7.86 3.59 5.06
C GLU A 42 -9.26 3.32 4.50
N CYS A 43 -9.35 2.64 3.38
CA CYS A 43 -10.63 2.33 2.74
C CYS A 43 -10.49 1.12 1.82
N ILE A 44 -11.61 0.64 1.28
CA ILE A 44 -11.57 -0.31 0.16
C ILE A 44 -11.35 0.49 -1.12
N ASN A 45 -10.30 0.17 -1.84
CA ASN A 45 -9.95 0.84 -3.09
C ASN A 45 -9.43 -0.22 -4.06
N TYR A 46 -9.97 -0.25 -5.28
CA TYR A 46 -9.68 -1.30 -6.27
C TYR A 46 -9.96 -2.71 -5.73
N ASN A 47 -11.00 -2.83 -4.91
CA ASN A 47 -11.39 -4.10 -4.24
C ASN A 47 -10.27 -4.70 -3.38
N MET A 48 -9.44 -3.84 -2.81
CA MET A 48 -8.34 -4.19 -1.90
C MET A 48 -8.37 -3.24 -0.70
N ILE A 49 -7.59 -3.56 0.32
CA ILE A 49 -7.33 -2.61 1.39
C ILE A 49 -6.52 -1.47 0.79
N GLY A 50 -7.00 -0.25 0.90
CA GLY A 50 -6.36 0.91 0.29
C GLY A 50 -6.07 2.01 1.29
N TYR A 51 -5.05 2.82 0.97
CA TYR A 51 -4.66 4.00 1.74
C TYR A 51 -4.56 5.16 0.77
N VAL A 52 -5.35 6.18 1.02
CA VAL A 52 -5.59 7.26 0.04
C VAL A 52 -5.48 8.62 0.70
N VAL A 53 -5.27 9.66 -0.13
CA VAL A 53 -5.44 11.05 0.29
C VAL A 53 -6.89 11.42 0.00
N PRO A 54 -7.70 11.69 1.04
CA PRO A 54 -9.12 12.01 0.83
C PRO A 54 -9.31 13.33 0.08
N HIS A 55 -10.48 13.50 -0.53
CA HIS A 55 -10.79 14.72 -1.30
C HIS A 55 -10.70 15.99 -0.46
N GLN A 56 -10.92 15.90 0.86
CA GLN A 56 -10.76 17.04 1.75
C GLN A 56 -9.36 17.64 1.69
N LEU A 57 -8.34 16.79 1.48
CA LEU A 57 -6.95 17.22 1.42
C LEU A 57 -6.43 17.38 -0.01
N PHE A 58 -7.06 16.71 -0.96
CA PHE A 58 -6.70 16.81 -2.37
C PHE A 58 -7.96 16.77 -3.23
N PRO A 59 -8.66 17.90 -3.37
CA PRO A 59 -9.96 17.93 -4.04
C PRO A 59 -9.98 17.46 -5.49
N ALA A 60 -8.85 17.59 -6.20
CA ALA A 60 -8.77 17.15 -7.60
C ALA A 60 -8.93 15.63 -7.74
N GLY A 61 -8.63 14.85 -6.69
CA GLY A 61 -8.72 13.41 -6.74
C GLY A 61 -7.73 12.77 -7.70
N TYR A 62 -8.03 11.55 -8.10
CA TYR A 62 -7.13 10.79 -8.99
C TYR A 62 -7.33 11.27 -10.44
N HIS A 63 -6.25 11.53 -11.16
CA HIS A 63 -6.37 12.08 -12.52
C HIS A 63 -7.07 11.13 -13.49
N CYS A 64 -6.95 9.82 -13.29
CA CYS A 64 -7.65 8.84 -14.12
C CYS A 64 -9.14 8.81 -13.86
N ASN A 65 -9.56 9.15 -12.64
CA ASN A 65 -10.96 9.21 -12.24
C ASN A 65 -11.08 10.15 -11.03
N PRO A 66 -11.40 11.44 -11.27
CA PRO A 66 -11.46 12.45 -10.19
C PRO A 66 -12.49 12.16 -9.10
N GLU A 67 -13.44 11.28 -9.34
CA GLU A 67 -14.39 10.86 -8.30
C GLU A 67 -13.72 10.00 -7.23
N LEU A 68 -12.59 9.37 -7.56
CA LEU A 68 -11.83 8.59 -6.60
C LEU A 68 -10.85 9.49 -5.87
N PRO A 69 -10.59 9.20 -4.58
CA PRO A 69 -9.52 9.90 -3.87
C PRO A 69 -8.16 9.52 -4.45
N LEU A 70 -7.15 10.31 -4.14
CA LEU A 70 -5.80 10.05 -4.65
C LEU A 70 -5.24 8.79 -4.00
N PRO A 71 -4.96 7.73 -4.77
CA PRO A 71 -4.42 6.50 -4.20
C PRO A 71 -2.95 6.64 -3.82
N PHE A 72 -2.52 5.88 -2.83
CA PHE A 72 -1.12 5.85 -2.41
C PHE A 72 -0.63 4.41 -2.20
N MET A 73 -1.29 3.63 -1.36
CA MET A 73 -0.87 2.27 -1.04
C MET A 73 -2.06 1.31 -1.06
N ASN A 74 -1.77 0.04 -1.30
CA ASN A 74 -2.77 -1.03 -1.20
C ASN A 74 -2.15 -2.28 -0.59
N LEU A 75 -2.99 -3.07 0.08
CA LEU A 75 -2.64 -4.41 0.56
C LEU A 75 -3.64 -5.40 -0.02
N ALA A 76 -3.16 -6.55 -0.46
CA ALA A 76 -4.04 -7.59 -0.97
C ALA A 76 -3.50 -8.98 -0.68
N ALA A 77 -4.41 -9.93 -0.45
CA ALA A 77 -4.08 -11.35 -0.46
C ALA A 77 -4.39 -11.86 -1.86
N GLN A 78 -3.38 -12.32 -2.55
CA GLN A 78 -3.52 -12.89 -3.89
C GLN A 78 -3.45 -14.41 -3.80
N LYS A 79 -3.65 -15.09 -4.92
CA LYS A 79 -3.68 -16.55 -4.93
C LYS A 79 -2.38 -17.17 -4.41
N SER A 80 -1.24 -16.62 -4.81
CA SER A 80 0.07 -17.22 -4.51
C SER A 80 0.99 -16.32 -3.71
N HIS A 81 0.52 -15.12 -3.32
CA HIS A 81 1.37 -14.16 -2.59
C HIS A 81 0.51 -13.12 -1.91
N TYR A 82 1.14 -12.32 -1.04
CA TYR A 82 0.56 -11.10 -0.50
C TYR A 82 1.17 -9.93 -1.24
N GLY A 83 0.34 -8.99 -1.69
CA GLY A 83 0.80 -7.82 -2.40
C GLY A 83 0.77 -6.58 -1.53
N PHE A 84 1.87 -5.85 -1.51
CA PHE A 84 1.91 -4.51 -0.92
C PHE A 84 2.28 -3.55 -2.04
N TYR A 85 1.36 -2.68 -2.38
CA TYR A 85 1.52 -1.73 -3.47
C TYR A 85 1.83 -0.37 -2.86
N HIS A 86 2.98 0.21 -3.22
CA HIS A 86 3.42 1.50 -2.67
C HIS A 86 3.81 2.39 -3.84
N MET A 87 2.94 3.33 -4.18
CA MET A 87 3.18 4.19 -5.34
C MET A 87 4.39 5.11 -5.17
N GLY A 88 4.68 5.51 -3.94
CA GLY A 88 5.84 6.36 -3.64
C GLY A 88 7.16 5.69 -3.97
N ILE A 89 7.27 4.39 -3.76
CA ILE A 89 8.52 3.66 -4.02
C ILE A 89 8.85 3.68 -5.51
N TYR A 90 7.83 3.61 -6.35
CA TYR A 90 8.01 3.67 -7.79
C TYR A 90 8.38 5.09 -8.26
N ALA A 91 7.80 6.09 -7.62
CA ALA A 91 7.94 7.48 -8.03
C ALA A 91 9.19 8.15 -7.44
N MET A 92 9.78 7.60 -6.39
CA MET A 92 10.85 8.22 -5.63
C MET A 92 12.09 7.32 -5.60
N PRO A 93 13.05 7.54 -6.51
CA PRO A 93 14.22 6.65 -6.62
C PRO A 93 15.04 6.49 -5.33
N GLU A 94 15.15 7.54 -4.54
CA GLU A 94 15.90 7.48 -3.27
C GLU A 94 15.19 6.56 -2.27
N LEU A 95 13.88 6.59 -2.26
CA LEU A 95 13.09 5.72 -1.38
C LEU A 95 13.23 4.27 -1.81
N GLU A 96 13.19 4.01 -3.10
CA GLU A 96 13.39 2.67 -3.63
C GLU A 96 14.77 2.12 -3.26
N SER A 97 15.82 2.93 -3.44
CA SER A 97 17.19 2.51 -3.11
C SER A 97 17.33 2.20 -1.62
N TRP A 98 16.76 3.04 -0.78
CA TRP A 98 16.77 2.82 0.67
C TRP A 98 16.07 1.50 1.02
N PHE A 99 14.90 1.27 0.45
CA PHE A 99 14.13 0.08 0.75
C PHE A 99 14.86 -1.19 0.29
N ARG A 100 15.43 -1.18 -0.91
CA ARG A 100 16.18 -2.34 -1.43
C ARG A 100 17.36 -2.69 -0.55
N ALA A 101 18.10 -1.68 -0.09
CA ALA A 101 19.25 -1.89 0.78
C ALA A 101 18.83 -2.47 2.13
N ARG A 102 17.77 -1.91 2.72
CA ARG A 102 17.27 -2.40 4.01
C ARG A 102 16.70 -3.80 3.88
N TYR A 103 15.98 -4.07 2.80
CA TYR A 103 15.40 -5.40 2.58
C TYR A 103 16.50 -6.46 2.53
N ALA A 104 17.58 -6.17 1.82
CA ALA A 104 18.71 -7.11 1.73
C ALA A 104 19.36 -7.41 3.08
N GLU A 105 19.30 -6.45 4.01
CA GLU A 105 19.86 -6.63 5.36
C GLU A 105 18.98 -7.50 6.26
N VAL A 106 17.67 -7.42 6.12
CA VAL A 106 16.75 -8.02 7.10
C VAL A 106 16.01 -9.24 6.59
N VAL A 107 15.95 -9.47 5.29
CA VAL A 107 15.22 -10.61 4.70
C VAL A 107 16.20 -11.53 3.99
N PRO A 108 16.18 -12.83 4.31
CA PRO A 108 17.15 -13.78 3.73
C PRO A 108 16.87 -14.13 2.27
N THR A 109 15.68 -13.82 1.74
CA THR A 109 15.30 -14.13 0.38
C THR A 109 15.36 -12.90 -0.49
N LYS A 110 15.42 -13.11 -1.81
CA LYS A 110 15.48 -12.02 -2.78
C LYS A 110 14.17 -11.22 -2.79
N LEU A 111 14.29 -9.90 -2.88
CA LEU A 111 13.14 -9.02 -3.02
C LEU A 111 12.42 -9.28 -4.34
N ASP A 112 11.12 -9.56 -4.27
CA ASP A 112 10.26 -9.72 -5.44
C ASP A 112 9.43 -8.44 -5.58
N MET A 113 9.88 -7.54 -6.44
CA MET A 113 9.23 -6.25 -6.62
C MET A 113 9.21 -5.86 -8.09
N GLY A 114 7.99 -5.59 -8.61
CA GLY A 114 7.80 -4.92 -9.89
C GLY A 114 7.37 -3.51 -9.58
N LYS A 115 7.69 -2.54 -10.38
CA LYS A 115 7.31 -1.12 -10.23
C LYS A 115 6.92 -0.73 -8.78
N SER A 116 5.62 -0.69 -8.47
CA SER A 116 5.14 -0.34 -7.14
C SER A 116 4.66 -1.55 -6.32
N CYS A 117 4.75 -2.76 -6.88
CA CYS A 117 4.21 -3.97 -6.25
C CYS A 117 5.31 -4.79 -5.59
N ILE A 118 5.23 -4.91 -4.27
CA ILE A 118 6.11 -5.78 -3.50
C ILE A 118 5.32 -7.05 -3.20
N ARG A 119 5.90 -8.20 -3.57
CA ARG A 119 5.23 -9.49 -3.40
C ARG A 119 5.90 -10.33 -2.33
N PHE A 120 5.10 -10.89 -1.43
CA PHE A 120 5.58 -11.77 -0.37
C PHE A 120 4.96 -13.15 -0.57
N LYS A 121 5.76 -14.10 -1.05
CA LYS A 121 5.28 -15.47 -1.25
C LYS A 121 5.32 -16.28 0.03
N ASN A 122 6.31 -16.03 0.89
CA ASN A 122 6.46 -16.73 2.15
C ASN A 122 6.16 -15.79 3.32
N PRO A 123 5.04 -16.01 4.04
CA PRO A 123 4.68 -15.11 5.14
C PRO A 123 5.70 -15.10 6.29
N LYS A 124 6.53 -16.14 6.41
CA LYS A 124 7.58 -16.18 7.43
C LYS A 124 8.66 -15.13 7.21
N HIS A 125 8.78 -14.62 5.99
CA HIS A 125 9.83 -13.65 5.64
C HIS A 125 9.26 -12.25 5.38
N ILE A 126 8.06 -11.97 5.82
CA ILE A 126 7.48 -10.61 5.68
C ILE A 126 8.14 -9.70 6.71
N PRO A 127 8.85 -8.65 6.28
CA PRO A 127 9.54 -7.75 7.21
C PRO A 127 8.60 -6.65 7.72
N TYR A 128 7.73 -6.99 8.68
CA TYR A 128 6.70 -6.05 9.16
C TYR A 128 7.28 -4.73 9.66
N ASN A 129 8.41 -4.79 10.39
CA ASN A 129 9.02 -3.56 10.91
C ASN A 129 9.54 -2.67 9.78
N LEU A 130 10.14 -3.27 8.76
CA LEU A 130 10.64 -2.52 7.61
C LEU A 130 9.48 -1.92 6.81
N ILE A 131 8.37 -2.66 6.67
CA ILE A 131 7.17 -2.13 6.02
C ILE A 131 6.67 -0.90 6.77
N GLY A 132 6.62 -0.97 8.10
CA GLY A 132 6.23 0.17 8.92
C GLY A 132 7.15 1.37 8.72
N GLU A 133 8.47 1.15 8.67
CA GLU A 133 9.42 2.22 8.40
C GLU A 133 9.15 2.86 7.03
N LEU A 134 8.93 2.03 6.01
CA LEU A 134 8.64 2.51 4.66
C LEU A 134 7.39 3.39 4.65
N VAL A 135 6.33 2.93 5.31
CA VAL A 135 5.06 3.65 5.37
C VAL A 135 5.26 5.03 6.01
N SER A 136 6.10 5.12 7.03
CA SER A 136 6.33 6.38 7.75
C SER A 136 7.14 7.40 6.96
N LYS A 137 7.76 7.01 5.85
CA LYS A 137 8.70 7.87 5.12
C LYS A 137 8.06 8.94 4.25
N VAL A 138 6.78 8.78 3.89
CA VAL A 138 6.13 9.69 2.95
C VAL A 138 4.87 10.26 3.58
N SER A 139 4.86 11.57 3.81
CA SER A 139 3.68 12.26 4.34
C SER A 139 2.67 12.51 3.22
N VAL A 140 1.45 12.92 3.60
CA VAL A 140 0.44 13.33 2.62
C VAL A 140 0.99 14.45 1.74
N ASP A 141 1.61 15.47 2.34
CA ASP A 141 2.15 16.60 1.59
C ASP A 141 3.26 16.15 0.62
N ASP A 142 4.13 15.25 1.08
CA ASP A 142 5.18 14.68 0.23
C ASP A 142 4.57 13.98 -0.98
N TRP A 143 3.56 13.14 -0.73
CA TRP A 143 2.95 12.38 -1.82
C TRP A 143 2.22 13.29 -2.81
N ILE A 144 1.49 14.27 -2.32
CA ILE A 144 0.81 15.25 -3.19
C ILE A 144 1.83 15.95 -4.07
N SER A 145 2.93 16.44 -3.49
CA SER A 145 3.99 17.11 -4.23
C SER A 145 4.57 16.24 -5.34
N VAL A 146 4.93 15.00 -4.99
CA VAL A 146 5.48 14.05 -5.96
C VAL A 146 4.47 13.76 -7.07
N TYR A 147 3.23 13.49 -6.69
CA TYR A 147 2.18 13.19 -7.65
C TYR A 147 1.96 14.34 -8.63
N GLN A 148 1.90 15.56 -8.12
CA GLN A 148 1.70 16.73 -8.98
C GLN A 148 2.89 16.95 -9.92
N SER A 149 4.11 16.68 -9.45
CA SER A 149 5.30 16.83 -10.29
C SER A 149 5.32 15.83 -11.45
N LEU A 150 4.79 14.64 -11.25
CA LEU A 150 4.73 13.61 -12.29
C LEU A 150 3.71 13.94 -13.39
N LYS A 151 2.76 14.82 -13.10
CA LYS A 151 1.70 15.17 -14.04
C LYS A 151 2.05 16.35 -14.95
N LYS A 152 3.16 16.97 -14.76
CA LYS A 152 3.58 18.11 -15.59
C LYS A 152 4.13 17.67 -16.93
#